data_222fac97b6b5c314c7b04b91b7b78f02
#
_entry.id   222fac97b6b5c314c7b04b91b7b78f02
#
_cell.length_a   1.000
_cell.length_b   1.000
_cell.length_c   1.000
_cell.angle_alpha   90.00
_cell.angle_beta   90.00
_cell.angle_gamma   90.00
#
_symmetry.space_group_name_H-M   'P 1'
#
loop_
_entity.id
_entity.type
_entity.pdbx_description
1 polymer ?
#
loop_
_entity_poly.entity_id
_entity_poly.type
_entity_poly.pdbx_seq_one_letter_code
_entity_poly.pdbx_strand_id
1 'polypeptide(L)'
;MITGLIILSVLACMLGGCATVSVNVHNGSDTTAPDADNTELIVFAAASMTETLEEIKTVYEQKNPNVSVTFNFDSSGTLKTQIEEGAECDMFISAAPKQMNQLDITADKEANPDELDYIDPDTRIDLLENKVVLAVPEGNPANVTTFAVMAGDLLEQKILLAMGNEDVPVGQYTQKILKFYDLDEAKLAGEGLITYGSNVKEVTTQVSEGAADCGVIYSTDAYSAHLKAVDTATEDMCGRVLYPAAVLKGSAHPDEAKAFLEFLQGKESREIFEKVGFTCLK
;
A
#
# COMPACT_ATOMS: atom_id res chain seq x y z
N MET A 1 19.21 -26.77 -52.13
CA MET A 1 20.47 -27.57 -52.17
C MET A 1 20.79 -27.93 -50.74
N ILE A 2 20.52 -29.17 -50.45
CA ILE A 2 21.36 -30.24 -49.85
C ILE A 2 21.44 -30.08 -48.31
N THR A 3 20.60 -30.75 -47.55
CA THR A 3 20.59 -32.17 -47.10
C THR A 3 21.76 -32.53 -46.19
N GLY A 4 21.48 -33.05 -45.02
CA GLY A 4 22.44 -33.71 -44.17
C GLY A 4 21.82 -34.23 -42.85
N LEU A 5 20.98 -35.23 -42.97
CA LEU A 5 20.48 -36.16 -41.97
C LEU A 5 21.55 -37.21 -41.68
N ILE A 6 21.90 -37.52 -40.45
CA ILE A 6 22.43 -38.88 -40.08
C ILE A 6 21.92 -39.28 -38.71
N ILE A 7 21.33 -40.45 -38.76
CA ILE A 7 20.74 -41.35 -37.76
C ILE A 7 21.78 -42.40 -37.36
N LEU A 8 21.50 -43.08 -36.28
CA LEU A 8 21.92 -44.44 -35.91
C LEU A 8 22.91 -44.52 -34.75
N SER A 9 22.81 -45.40 -33.85
CA SER A 9 21.97 -46.51 -33.43
C SER A 9 22.65 -47.21 -32.24
N VAL A 10 21.89 -47.57 -31.28
CA VAL A 10 21.75 -48.90 -30.66
C VAL A 10 23.02 -49.71 -30.32
N LEU A 11 23.23 -50.13 -29.08
CA LEU A 11 23.14 -51.55 -28.76
C LEU A 11 23.27 -51.83 -27.27
N ALA A 12 22.42 -52.71 -26.78
CA ALA A 12 22.34 -53.27 -25.46
C ALA A 12 23.48 -54.29 -25.16
N CYS A 13 23.86 -54.39 -23.93
CA CYS A 13 24.40 -55.65 -23.38
C CYS A 13 23.91 -55.84 -21.94
N MET A 14 23.10 -56.86 -21.78
CA MET A 14 22.81 -57.50 -20.51
C MET A 14 24.01 -58.31 -20.03
N LEU A 15 24.27 -58.24 -18.72
CA LEU A 15 24.80 -59.41 -17.97
C LEU A 15 24.50 -59.20 -16.50
N GLY A 16 23.92 -60.21 -15.89
CA GLY A 16 23.35 -60.25 -14.59
C GLY A 16 24.36 -60.32 -13.45
N GLY A 17 23.93 -59.93 -12.32
CA GLY A 17 24.55 -60.14 -11.04
C GLY A 17 23.46 -60.10 -9.95
N CYS A 18 23.04 -61.28 -9.46
CA CYS A 18 22.25 -61.41 -8.26
C CYS A 18 23.05 -60.95 -7.06
N ALA A 19 22.69 -59.83 -6.48
CA ALA A 19 23.08 -59.47 -5.12
C ALA A 19 21.81 -59.47 -4.26
N THR A 20 21.75 -60.37 -3.31
CA THR A 20 20.73 -60.44 -2.25
C THR A 20 20.92 -59.26 -1.32
N VAL A 21 20.01 -58.29 -1.42
CA VAL A 21 19.92 -57.18 -0.46
C VAL A 21 19.03 -57.63 0.70
N SER A 22 19.63 -57.80 1.88
CA SER A 22 18.91 -57.98 3.13
C SER A 22 18.19 -56.68 3.49
N VAL A 23 16.85 -56.67 3.41
CA VAL A 23 16.04 -55.56 3.89
C VAL A 23 15.98 -55.62 5.43
N ASN A 24 16.74 -54.77 6.08
CA ASN A 24 16.49 -54.44 7.49
C ASN A 24 15.26 -53.55 7.56
N VAL A 25 14.14 -54.13 7.93
CA VAL A 25 12.95 -53.33 8.29
C VAL A 25 13.22 -52.71 9.65
N HIS A 26 13.70 -51.45 9.64
CA HIS A 26 13.64 -50.60 10.81
C HIS A 26 12.21 -50.06 10.88
N ASN A 27 11.40 -50.57 11.81
CA ASN A 27 10.20 -49.93 12.28
C ASN A 27 10.60 -48.70 13.11
N GLY A 28 10.92 -47.62 12.40
CA GLY A 28 10.89 -46.28 12.92
C GLY A 28 9.50 -45.69 12.60
N SER A 29 8.68 -45.58 13.63
CA SER A 29 7.49 -44.72 13.56
C SER A 29 7.99 -43.28 13.49
N ASP A 30 8.29 -42.82 12.25
CA ASP A 30 8.33 -41.41 11.95
C ASP A 30 6.88 -40.93 12.00
N THR A 31 6.44 -40.46 13.16
CA THR A 31 5.39 -39.51 13.28
C THR A 31 5.96 -38.20 12.73
N THR A 32 5.95 -38.02 11.41
CA THR A 32 5.94 -36.69 10.83
C THR A 32 4.74 -36.00 11.44
N ALA A 33 4.99 -35.01 12.30
CA ALA A 33 3.96 -34.04 12.65
C ALA A 33 3.37 -33.55 11.32
N PRO A 34 2.04 -33.36 11.22
CA PRO A 34 1.47 -32.76 10.02
C PRO A 34 2.24 -31.47 9.78
N ASP A 35 2.68 -31.26 8.54
CA ASP A 35 3.18 -29.95 8.10
C ASP A 35 2.15 -28.95 8.60
N ALA A 36 2.57 -28.05 9.48
CA ALA A 36 1.72 -26.94 9.87
C ALA A 36 1.43 -26.20 8.56
N ASP A 37 0.16 -26.23 8.10
CA ASP A 37 -0.25 -25.51 6.91
C ASP A 37 0.17 -24.06 7.11
N ASN A 38 1.18 -23.62 6.37
CA ASN A 38 1.61 -22.22 6.36
C ASN A 38 0.52 -21.40 5.67
N THR A 39 -0.10 -20.52 6.44
CA THR A 39 -1.10 -19.57 5.91
C THR A 39 -0.37 -18.39 5.26
N GLU A 40 -0.65 -18.12 4.00
CA GLU A 40 -0.26 -16.87 3.35
C GLU A 40 -1.41 -15.86 3.44
N LEU A 41 -1.16 -14.75 4.13
CA LEU A 41 -2.11 -13.66 4.31
C LEU A 41 -1.81 -12.55 3.31
N ILE A 42 -2.73 -12.26 2.41
CA ILE A 42 -2.58 -11.22 1.37
C ILE A 42 -3.24 -9.93 1.86
N VAL A 43 -2.43 -8.89 2.04
CA VAL A 43 -2.89 -7.60 2.55
C VAL A 43 -2.67 -6.51 1.51
N PHE A 44 -3.75 -5.85 1.08
CA PHE A 44 -3.68 -4.68 0.22
C PHE A 44 -3.61 -3.44 1.10
N ALA A 45 -2.55 -2.66 0.97
CA ALA A 45 -2.31 -1.51 1.84
C ALA A 45 -1.83 -0.28 1.06
N ALA A 46 -2.29 0.89 1.48
CA ALA A 46 -1.87 2.16 0.90
C ALA A 46 -0.34 2.31 0.90
N ALA A 47 0.23 2.75 -0.22
CA ALA A 47 1.67 2.87 -0.44
C ALA A 47 2.42 3.71 0.62
N SER A 48 1.74 4.67 1.27
CA SER A 48 2.29 5.45 2.39
C SER A 48 2.62 4.63 3.63
N MET A 49 2.19 3.36 3.70
CA MET A 49 2.41 2.47 4.86
C MET A 49 3.54 1.46 4.61
N THR A 50 4.17 1.47 3.45
CA THR A 50 5.13 0.43 3.03
C THR A 50 6.18 0.14 4.09
N GLU A 51 6.93 1.15 4.52
CA GLU A 51 8.06 0.96 5.44
C GLU A 51 7.59 0.47 6.81
N THR A 52 6.48 1.02 7.31
CA THR A 52 5.93 0.65 8.63
C THR A 52 5.34 -0.75 8.64
N LEU A 53 4.60 -1.13 7.62
CA LEU A 53 3.99 -2.46 7.55
C LEU A 53 5.04 -3.56 7.31
N GLU A 54 6.11 -3.30 6.58
CA GLU A 54 7.24 -4.25 6.45
C GLU A 54 7.98 -4.43 7.78
N GLU A 55 8.15 -3.36 8.59
CA GLU A 55 8.71 -3.48 9.95
C GLU A 55 7.76 -4.30 10.84
N ILE A 56 6.45 -4.04 10.80
CA ILE A 56 5.42 -4.77 11.56
C ILE A 56 5.33 -6.23 11.14
N LYS A 57 5.36 -6.53 9.83
CA LYS A 57 5.39 -7.89 9.30
C LYS A 57 6.50 -8.71 9.94
N THR A 58 7.72 -8.15 9.99
CA THR A 58 8.87 -8.83 10.60
C THR A 58 8.59 -9.23 12.03
N VAL A 59 7.95 -8.36 12.83
CA VAL A 59 7.62 -8.65 14.23
C VAL A 59 6.47 -9.67 14.33
N TYR A 60 5.47 -9.55 13.46
CA TYR A 60 4.30 -10.44 13.45
C TYR A 60 4.68 -11.88 13.10
N GLU A 61 5.44 -12.08 12.01
CA GLU A 61 5.87 -13.40 11.55
C GLU A 61 6.79 -14.12 12.56
N GLN A 62 7.65 -13.37 13.29
CA GLN A 62 8.44 -13.95 14.39
C GLN A 62 7.58 -14.53 15.50
N LYS A 63 6.41 -13.98 15.76
CA LYS A 63 5.46 -14.45 16.78
C LYS A 63 4.50 -15.50 16.26
N ASN A 64 4.25 -15.50 14.96
CA ASN A 64 3.31 -16.38 14.27
C ASN A 64 4.03 -17.13 13.13
N PRO A 65 4.91 -18.07 13.43
CA PRO A 65 5.81 -18.71 12.44
C PRO A 65 5.09 -19.51 11.35
N ASN A 66 3.80 -19.78 11.53
CA ASN A 66 2.96 -20.48 10.56
C ASN A 66 2.15 -19.51 9.67
N VAL A 67 2.34 -18.21 9.81
CA VAL A 67 1.68 -17.17 8.98
C VAL A 67 2.73 -16.36 8.28
N SER A 68 2.64 -16.23 6.97
CA SER A 68 3.41 -15.28 6.18
C SER A 68 2.47 -14.16 5.69
N VAL A 69 2.94 -12.91 5.73
CA VAL A 69 2.16 -11.77 5.25
C VAL A 69 2.76 -11.27 3.95
N THR A 70 1.95 -11.24 2.90
CA THR A 70 2.33 -10.68 1.60
C THR A 70 1.56 -9.38 1.37
N PHE A 71 2.30 -8.28 1.17
CA PHE A 71 1.68 -6.99 0.89
C PHE A 71 1.61 -6.69 -0.60
N ASN A 72 0.50 -6.07 -1.01
CA ASN A 72 0.38 -5.35 -2.26
C ASN A 72 0.24 -3.85 -1.91
N PHE A 73 1.25 -3.06 -2.25
CA PHE A 73 1.29 -1.64 -1.95
C PHE A 73 1.05 -0.81 -3.21
N ASP A 74 -0.03 -0.03 -3.20
CA ASP A 74 -0.31 0.93 -4.26
C ASP A 74 -1.22 2.05 -3.73
N SER A 75 -1.72 2.92 -4.62
CA SER A 75 -2.77 3.85 -4.26
C SER A 75 -4.04 3.09 -3.83
N SER A 76 -4.76 3.64 -2.86
CA SER A 76 -5.98 2.98 -2.39
C SER A 76 -7.04 2.87 -3.49
N GLY A 77 -7.02 3.75 -4.50
CA GLY A 77 -7.88 3.65 -5.67
C GLY A 77 -7.52 2.46 -6.56
N THR A 78 -6.25 2.29 -6.89
CA THR A 78 -5.75 1.12 -7.65
C THR A 78 -6.08 -0.19 -6.93
N LEU A 79 -5.81 -0.26 -5.62
CA LEU A 79 -6.09 -1.46 -4.81
C LEU A 79 -7.59 -1.79 -4.78
N LYS A 80 -8.45 -0.77 -4.62
CA LYS A 80 -9.90 -0.91 -4.72
C LYS A 80 -10.31 -1.54 -6.06
N THR A 81 -9.79 -1.01 -7.17
CA THR A 81 -10.08 -1.55 -8.51
C THR A 81 -9.64 -3.00 -8.64
N GLN A 82 -8.46 -3.37 -8.13
CA GLN A 82 -8.00 -4.76 -8.12
C GLN A 82 -8.93 -5.69 -7.32
N ILE A 83 -9.45 -5.23 -6.18
CA ILE A 83 -10.45 -5.97 -5.38
C ILE A 83 -11.73 -6.18 -6.20
N GLU A 84 -12.23 -5.15 -6.89
CA GLU A 84 -13.41 -5.23 -7.76
C GLU A 84 -13.20 -6.18 -8.96
N GLU A 85 -11.98 -6.25 -9.48
CA GLU A 85 -11.59 -7.16 -10.55
C GLU A 85 -11.36 -8.60 -10.07
N GLY A 86 -11.51 -8.87 -8.77
CA GLY A 86 -11.45 -10.20 -8.18
C GLY A 86 -10.04 -10.64 -7.78
N ALA A 87 -9.12 -9.73 -7.54
CA ALA A 87 -7.82 -10.06 -6.96
C ALA A 87 -7.98 -10.67 -5.56
N GLU A 88 -7.21 -11.70 -5.27
CA GLU A 88 -7.16 -12.31 -3.93
C GLU A 88 -6.64 -11.29 -2.92
N CYS A 89 -7.43 -11.06 -1.86
CA CYS A 89 -7.11 -10.12 -0.80
C CYS A 89 -7.84 -10.51 0.47
N ASP A 90 -7.10 -10.64 1.57
CA ASP A 90 -7.67 -10.97 2.88
C ASP A 90 -8.02 -9.72 3.68
N MET A 91 -7.22 -8.66 3.55
CA MET A 91 -7.41 -7.41 4.29
C MET A 91 -7.05 -6.19 3.44
N PHE A 92 -7.84 -5.13 3.55
CA PHE A 92 -7.62 -3.85 2.88
C PHE A 92 -7.39 -2.74 3.90
N ILE A 93 -6.33 -1.93 3.68
CA ILE A 93 -6.00 -0.74 4.46
C ILE A 93 -5.90 0.45 3.51
N SER A 94 -6.83 1.39 3.62
CA SER A 94 -6.93 2.56 2.75
C SER A 94 -6.36 3.81 3.41
N ALA A 95 -5.78 4.73 2.64
CA ALA A 95 -5.33 6.05 3.10
C ALA A 95 -6.46 7.10 3.10
N ALA A 96 -7.69 6.70 2.81
CA ALA A 96 -8.87 7.54 2.94
C ALA A 96 -10.16 6.72 3.13
N PRO A 97 -11.17 7.25 3.82
CA PRO A 97 -12.46 6.58 3.98
C PRO A 97 -13.19 6.35 2.65
N LYS A 98 -12.98 7.18 1.63
CA LYS A 98 -13.70 7.11 0.36
C LYS A 98 -13.60 5.72 -0.29
N GLN A 99 -12.41 5.18 -0.48
CA GLN A 99 -12.20 3.90 -1.14
C GLN A 99 -12.75 2.73 -0.31
N MET A 100 -12.61 2.80 1.01
CA MET A 100 -13.21 1.82 1.92
C MET A 100 -14.74 1.85 1.85
N ASN A 101 -15.34 3.05 1.87
CA ASN A 101 -16.79 3.23 1.78
C ASN A 101 -17.35 2.65 0.48
N GLN A 102 -16.63 2.81 -0.63
CA GLN A 102 -17.05 2.30 -1.94
C GLN A 102 -17.11 0.78 -2.02
N LEU A 103 -16.48 0.06 -1.11
CA LEU A 103 -16.48 -1.41 -1.03
C LEU A 103 -17.38 -1.95 0.09
N ASP A 104 -17.96 -1.08 0.91
CA ASP A 104 -18.69 -1.42 2.12
C ASP A 104 -20.20 -1.20 1.93
N ILE A 105 -20.97 -2.28 1.93
CA ILE A 105 -22.44 -2.24 1.77
C ILE A 105 -23.14 -1.46 2.87
N THR A 106 -22.50 -1.26 4.02
CA THR A 106 -23.08 -0.49 5.16
C THR A 106 -22.87 1.02 5.02
N ALA A 107 -22.03 1.46 4.06
CA ALA A 107 -21.89 2.87 3.72
C ALA A 107 -23.18 3.41 3.11
N ASP A 108 -23.38 4.74 3.20
CA ASP A 108 -24.53 5.36 2.56
C ASP A 108 -24.45 5.24 1.01
N LYS A 109 -25.60 5.36 0.37
CA LYS A 109 -25.72 5.17 -1.09
C LYS A 109 -24.94 6.21 -1.92
N GLU A 110 -24.64 7.38 -1.36
CA GLU A 110 -23.83 8.40 -2.04
C GLU A 110 -22.35 7.95 -2.04
N ALA A 111 -21.89 7.33 -0.96
CA ALA A 111 -20.52 6.85 -0.81
C ALA A 111 -20.27 5.50 -1.53
N ASN A 112 -21.30 4.64 -1.63
CA ASN A 112 -21.26 3.36 -2.35
C ASN A 112 -22.46 3.24 -3.32
N PRO A 113 -22.43 4.00 -4.46
CA PRO A 113 -23.55 4.03 -5.40
C PRO A 113 -23.79 2.68 -6.11
N ASP A 114 -22.75 1.87 -6.24
CA ASP A 114 -22.78 0.56 -6.92
C ASP A 114 -23.18 -0.58 -5.98
N GLU A 115 -23.46 -0.27 -4.71
CA GLU A 115 -23.87 -1.21 -3.66
C GLU A 115 -22.91 -2.43 -3.54
N LEU A 116 -21.60 -2.16 -3.64
CA LEU A 116 -20.57 -3.19 -3.53
C LEU A 116 -20.46 -3.71 -2.09
N ASP A 117 -20.23 -5.02 -1.96
CA ASP A 117 -20.25 -5.74 -0.68
C ASP A 117 -19.00 -6.62 -0.49
N TYR A 118 -17.83 -5.99 -0.47
CA TYR A 118 -16.54 -6.69 -0.34
C TYR A 118 -16.01 -6.71 1.10
N ILE A 119 -16.43 -5.78 1.94
CA ILE A 119 -15.90 -5.58 3.30
C ILE A 119 -16.72 -6.37 4.32
N ASP A 120 -16.06 -7.05 5.27
CA ASP A 120 -16.68 -7.54 6.50
C ASP A 120 -16.87 -6.33 7.45
N PRO A 121 -18.08 -5.77 7.56
CA PRO A 121 -18.31 -4.52 8.29
C PRO A 121 -18.05 -4.64 9.80
N ASP A 122 -18.11 -5.85 10.36
CA ASP A 122 -17.84 -6.10 11.77
C ASP A 122 -16.35 -5.96 12.11
N THR A 123 -15.48 -5.99 11.09
CA THR A 123 -14.02 -5.84 11.24
C THR A 123 -13.53 -4.42 10.94
N ARG A 124 -14.37 -3.59 10.31
CA ARG A 124 -13.98 -2.27 9.86
C ARG A 124 -13.67 -1.33 11.04
N ILE A 125 -12.49 -0.74 11.00
CA ILE A 125 -12.03 0.24 12.00
C ILE A 125 -11.33 1.42 11.31
N ASP A 126 -11.35 2.59 11.95
CA ASP A 126 -10.38 3.65 11.66
C ASP A 126 -9.11 3.34 12.47
N LEU A 127 -8.09 2.81 11.81
CA LEU A 127 -6.87 2.32 12.45
C LEU A 127 -5.95 3.47 12.86
N LEU A 128 -5.69 4.38 11.92
CA LEU A 128 -4.71 5.45 12.05
C LEU A 128 -5.25 6.79 11.54
N GLU A 129 -4.62 7.86 12.00
CA GLU A 129 -4.73 9.19 11.42
C GLU A 129 -3.35 9.69 10.98
N ASN A 130 -3.29 10.37 9.83
CA ASN A 130 -2.08 10.96 9.28
C ASN A 130 -2.27 12.48 9.10
N LYS A 131 -1.25 13.15 8.56
CA LYS A 131 -1.30 14.57 8.21
C LYS A 131 -0.85 14.73 6.76
N VAL A 132 -1.52 15.63 6.04
CA VAL A 132 -1.08 16.09 4.73
C VAL A 132 -0.12 17.26 4.93
N VAL A 133 1.02 17.21 4.26
CA VAL A 133 2.07 18.23 4.35
C VAL A 133 2.48 18.72 2.97
N LEU A 134 2.98 19.94 2.93
CA LEU A 134 3.69 20.51 1.80
C LEU A 134 5.18 20.22 1.96
N ALA A 135 5.71 19.36 1.10
CA ALA A 135 7.12 18.98 1.09
C ALA A 135 7.87 19.70 -0.03
N VAL A 136 9.14 19.94 0.20
CA VAL A 136 10.05 20.60 -0.75
C VAL A 136 11.33 19.80 -0.93
N PRO A 137 11.99 19.89 -2.10
CA PRO A 137 13.29 19.28 -2.32
C PRO A 137 14.38 19.88 -1.42
N GLU A 138 15.52 19.23 -1.38
CA GLU A 138 16.68 19.72 -0.62
C GLU A 138 17.05 21.14 -1.06
N GLY A 139 17.32 21.98 -0.08
CA GLY A 139 17.66 23.40 -0.29
C GLY A 139 16.49 24.30 -0.64
N ASN A 140 15.30 23.76 -0.98
CA ASN A 140 14.09 24.52 -1.32
C ASN A 140 14.38 25.69 -2.29
N PRO A 141 14.85 25.43 -3.52
CA PRO A 141 15.32 26.47 -4.44
C PRO A 141 14.21 27.46 -4.84
N ALA A 142 12.95 27.01 -4.86
CA ALA A 142 11.80 27.87 -5.17
C ALA A 142 11.31 28.68 -3.96
N ASN A 143 11.90 28.48 -2.77
CA ASN A 143 11.55 29.17 -1.52
C ASN A 143 10.05 29.05 -1.15
N VAL A 144 9.42 27.91 -1.44
CA VAL A 144 8.05 27.59 -1.04
C VAL A 144 8.03 27.32 0.47
N THR A 145 7.24 28.04 1.24
CA THR A 145 7.28 27.98 2.71
C THR A 145 5.95 27.63 3.36
N THR A 146 4.84 27.86 2.67
CA THR A 146 3.48 27.54 3.15
C THR A 146 2.58 27.18 1.99
N PHE A 147 1.42 26.57 2.27
CA PHE A 147 0.36 26.37 1.26
C PHE A 147 -0.12 27.68 0.64
N ALA A 148 -0.16 28.76 1.42
CA ALA A 148 -0.53 30.07 0.88
C ALA A 148 0.50 30.62 -0.12
N VAL A 149 1.80 30.45 0.14
CA VAL A 149 2.88 30.80 -0.79
C VAL A 149 2.80 29.92 -2.04
N MET A 150 2.64 28.60 -1.88
CA MET A 150 2.44 27.66 -3.00
C MET A 150 1.28 28.13 -3.90
N ALA A 151 0.12 28.48 -3.30
CA ALA A 151 -1.04 28.94 -4.05
C ALA A 151 -0.76 30.22 -4.86
N GLY A 152 -0.08 31.20 -4.26
CA GLY A 152 0.34 32.43 -4.93
C GLY A 152 1.31 32.17 -6.07
N ASP A 153 2.33 31.32 -5.84
CA ASP A 153 3.34 31.00 -6.84
C ASP A 153 2.79 30.17 -8.02
N LEU A 154 1.78 29.33 -7.78
CA LEU A 154 1.04 28.64 -8.86
C LEU A 154 0.27 29.65 -9.72
N LEU A 155 -0.42 30.63 -9.13
CA LEU A 155 -1.12 31.68 -9.87
C LEU A 155 -0.17 32.54 -10.70
N GLU A 156 1.06 32.75 -10.22
CA GLU A 156 2.10 33.50 -10.92
C GLU A 156 2.94 32.62 -11.87
N GLN A 157 2.60 31.32 -12.01
CA GLN A 157 3.27 30.35 -12.88
C GLN A 157 4.78 30.20 -12.59
N LYS A 158 5.16 30.25 -11.30
CA LYS A 158 6.56 30.22 -10.86
C LYS A 158 7.05 28.86 -10.45
N ILE A 159 6.14 27.92 -10.11
CA ILE A 159 6.47 26.63 -9.55
C ILE A 159 5.70 25.51 -10.23
N LEU A 160 6.27 24.29 -10.16
CA LEU A 160 5.65 23.02 -10.53
C LEU A 160 5.28 22.27 -9.24
N LEU A 161 3.99 21.93 -9.09
CA LEU A 161 3.45 21.15 -8.00
C LEU A 161 3.38 19.67 -8.37
N ALA A 162 3.95 18.78 -7.55
CA ALA A 162 3.68 17.35 -7.61
C ALA A 162 2.50 16.98 -6.72
N MET A 163 1.55 16.21 -7.25
CA MET A 163 0.39 15.70 -6.49
C MET A 163 -0.04 14.33 -7.00
N GLY A 164 -0.81 13.58 -6.20
CA GLY A 164 -1.45 12.35 -6.66
C GLY A 164 -2.55 12.66 -7.70
N ASN A 165 -2.80 11.72 -8.62
CA ASN A 165 -3.95 11.82 -9.51
C ASN A 165 -5.28 11.62 -8.74
N GLU A 166 -6.41 11.62 -9.43
CA GLU A 166 -7.77 11.54 -8.84
C GLU A 166 -8.05 10.22 -8.08
N ASP A 167 -7.35 9.12 -8.40
CA ASP A 167 -7.49 7.82 -7.76
C ASP A 167 -6.62 7.69 -6.50
N VAL A 168 -5.68 8.60 -6.31
CA VAL A 168 -4.76 8.62 -5.17
C VAL A 168 -5.36 9.41 -4.02
N PRO A 169 -5.51 8.83 -2.81
CA PRO A 169 -6.07 9.56 -1.66
C PRO A 169 -5.40 10.90 -1.38
N VAL A 170 -4.06 10.99 -1.40
CA VAL A 170 -3.37 12.28 -1.20
C VAL A 170 -3.67 13.28 -2.32
N GLY A 171 -3.93 12.81 -3.54
CA GLY A 171 -4.42 13.66 -4.64
C GLY A 171 -5.77 14.26 -4.32
N GLN A 172 -6.70 13.46 -3.80
CA GLN A 172 -8.03 13.94 -3.39
C GLN A 172 -7.96 14.95 -2.23
N TYR A 173 -7.03 14.79 -1.29
CA TYR A 173 -6.75 15.81 -0.27
C TYR A 173 -6.15 17.07 -0.89
N THR A 174 -5.24 16.92 -1.87
CA THR A 174 -4.66 18.05 -2.60
C THR A 174 -5.72 18.84 -3.37
N GLN A 175 -6.67 18.16 -4.03
CA GLN A 175 -7.81 18.82 -4.69
C GLN A 175 -8.62 19.68 -3.73
N LYS A 176 -8.85 19.22 -2.49
CA LYS A 176 -9.52 20.03 -1.47
C LYS A 176 -8.70 21.25 -1.07
N ILE A 177 -7.37 21.10 -0.96
CA ILE A 177 -6.45 22.21 -0.65
C ILE A 177 -6.45 23.23 -1.80
N LEU A 178 -6.36 22.78 -3.05
CA LEU A 178 -6.47 23.69 -4.22
C LEU A 178 -7.79 24.46 -4.20
N LYS A 179 -8.90 23.76 -3.94
CA LYS A 179 -10.23 24.39 -3.83
C LYS A 179 -10.30 25.38 -2.65
N PHE A 180 -9.67 25.09 -1.52
CA PHE A 180 -9.61 26.00 -0.37
C PHE A 180 -8.94 27.35 -0.74
N TYR A 181 -7.98 27.32 -1.66
CA TYR A 181 -7.31 28.53 -2.18
C TYR A 181 -7.91 29.05 -3.48
N ASP A 182 -9.13 28.62 -3.87
CA ASP A 182 -9.81 29.01 -5.12
C ASP A 182 -9.00 28.73 -6.39
N LEU A 183 -8.17 27.67 -6.38
CA LEU A 183 -7.36 27.21 -7.52
C LEU A 183 -8.12 26.17 -8.35
N ASP A 184 -8.08 26.33 -9.67
CA ASP A 184 -8.63 25.37 -10.64
C ASP A 184 -7.54 24.40 -11.08
N GLU A 185 -7.64 23.12 -10.63
CA GLU A 185 -6.70 22.05 -10.96
C GLU A 185 -6.57 21.83 -12.47
N ALA A 186 -7.69 21.80 -13.20
CA ALA A 186 -7.67 21.53 -14.64
C ALA A 186 -6.96 22.67 -15.41
N LYS A 187 -7.13 23.90 -14.96
CA LYS A 187 -6.42 25.05 -15.54
C LYS A 187 -4.91 24.95 -15.25
N LEU A 188 -4.51 24.70 -14.00
CA LEU A 188 -3.11 24.57 -13.62
C LEU A 188 -2.42 23.40 -14.37
N ALA A 189 -3.11 22.26 -14.52
CA ALA A 189 -2.61 21.13 -15.29
C ALA A 189 -2.46 21.47 -16.79
N GLY A 190 -3.44 22.17 -17.36
CA GLY A 190 -3.40 22.65 -18.75
C GLY A 190 -2.27 23.65 -19.02
N GLU A 191 -1.85 24.39 -18.01
CA GLU A 191 -0.72 25.32 -18.05
C GLU A 191 0.63 24.65 -17.74
N GLY A 192 0.63 23.33 -17.41
CA GLY A 192 1.85 22.54 -17.13
C GLY A 192 2.42 22.81 -15.73
N LEU A 193 1.60 23.29 -14.79
CA LEU A 193 2.02 23.64 -13.42
C LEU A 193 1.78 22.50 -12.41
N ILE A 194 1.22 21.38 -12.87
CA ILE A 194 1.00 20.18 -12.06
C ILE A 194 1.66 18.97 -12.73
N THR A 195 2.34 18.16 -11.95
CA THR A 195 2.75 16.81 -12.32
C THR A 195 2.04 15.79 -11.40
N TYR A 196 1.62 14.67 -11.99
CA TYR A 196 0.85 13.66 -11.27
C TYR A 196 1.69 12.41 -10.96
N GLY A 197 1.45 11.82 -9.78
CA GLY A 197 1.89 10.48 -9.43
C GLY A 197 0.70 9.53 -9.38
N SER A 198 0.90 8.26 -9.74
CA SER A 198 -0.10 7.19 -9.63
C SER A 198 -0.29 6.69 -8.20
N ASN A 199 0.64 7.00 -7.32
CA ASN A 199 0.58 6.80 -5.86
C ASN A 199 1.46 7.84 -5.15
N VAL A 200 1.40 7.87 -3.80
CA VAL A 200 2.14 8.88 -3.03
C VAL A 200 3.67 8.70 -3.11
N LYS A 201 4.16 7.49 -3.33
CA LYS A 201 5.62 7.26 -3.45
C LYS A 201 6.19 7.91 -4.71
N GLU A 202 5.44 7.89 -5.82
CA GLU A 202 5.84 8.61 -7.03
C GLU A 202 5.85 10.13 -6.80
N VAL A 203 4.84 10.68 -6.12
CA VAL A 203 4.83 12.11 -5.75
C VAL A 203 6.06 12.46 -4.90
N THR A 204 6.34 11.63 -3.88
CA THR A 204 7.49 11.80 -3.00
C THR A 204 8.82 11.77 -3.77
N THR A 205 8.95 10.84 -4.73
CA THR A 205 10.13 10.72 -5.58
C THR A 205 10.31 11.96 -6.46
N GLN A 206 9.24 12.47 -7.08
CA GLN A 206 9.32 13.69 -7.89
C GLN A 206 9.84 14.89 -7.08
N VAL A 207 9.43 15.01 -5.82
CA VAL A 207 9.93 16.06 -4.93
C VAL A 207 11.39 15.82 -4.52
N SER A 208 11.72 14.59 -4.10
CA SER A 208 13.06 14.25 -3.61
C SER A 208 14.14 14.39 -4.68
N GLU A 209 13.79 14.12 -5.93
CA GLU A 209 14.69 14.26 -7.09
C GLU A 209 14.72 15.70 -7.66
N GLY A 210 13.90 16.62 -7.12
CA GLY A 210 13.80 17.99 -7.62
C GLY A 210 13.14 18.08 -9.00
N ALA A 211 12.34 17.07 -9.39
CA ALA A 211 11.56 17.11 -10.62
C ALA A 211 10.33 18.03 -10.48
N ALA A 212 9.93 18.37 -9.25
CA ALA A 212 8.95 19.37 -8.91
C ALA A 212 9.48 20.29 -7.81
N ASP A 213 9.01 21.54 -7.76
CA ASP A 213 9.43 22.54 -6.79
C ASP A 213 8.86 22.31 -5.40
N CYS A 214 7.71 21.66 -5.33
CA CYS A 214 7.07 21.20 -4.09
C CYS A 214 6.10 20.06 -4.40
N GLY A 215 5.64 19.38 -3.35
CA GLY A 215 4.62 18.34 -3.50
C GLY A 215 3.76 18.21 -2.25
N VAL A 216 2.54 17.77 -2.46
CA VAL A 216 1.60 17.46 -1.38
C VAL A 216 1.63 15.96 -1.12
N ILE A 217 2.14 15.59 0.06
CA ILE A 217 2.34 14.20 0.49
C ILE A 217 1.88 14.04 1.94
N TYR A 218 2.01 12.85 2.50
CA TYR A 218 1.77 12.66 3.93
C TYR A 218 3.03 12.93 4.76
N SER A 219 2.84 13.29 6.04
CA SER A 219 3.95 13.52 6.97
C SER A 219 4.84 12.29 7.13
N THR A 220 4.27 11.10 7.05
CA THR A 220 4.99 9.82 7.11
C THR A 220 5.87 9.59 5.89
N ASP A 221 5.43 9.96 4.69
CA ASP A 221 6.23 9.88 3.47
C ASP A 221 7.37 10.91 3.50
N ALA A 222 7.10 12.12 3.97
CA ALA A 222 8.14 13.12 4.18
C ALA A 222 9.22 12.64 5.17
N TYR A 223 8.80 11.99 6.28
CA TYR A 223 9.70 11.38 7.25
C TYR A 223 10.56 10.28 6.62
N SER A 224 9.94 9.30 5.94
CA SER A 224 10.64 8.16 5.34
C SER A 224 11.62 8.59 4.24
N ALA A 225 11.27 9.60 3.45
CA ALA A 225 12.10 10.14 2.39
C ALA A 225 13.09 11.22 2.85
N HIS A 226 13.12 11.56 4.14
CA HIS A 226 13.93 12.63 4.71
C HIS A 226 13.70 14.01 4.04
N LEU A 227 12.48 14.22 3.53
CA LEU A 227 12.08 15.49 2.94
C LEU A 227 11.67 16.49 4.01
N LYS A 228 11.92 17.76 3.72
CA LYS A 228 11.48 18.86 4.58
C LYS A 228 10.00 19.14 4.31
N ALA A 229 9.14 18.87 5.30
CA ALA A 229 7.80 19.43 5.36
C ALA A 229 7.88 20.88 5.79
N VAL A 230 7.41 21.81 4.95
CA VAL A 230 7.44 23.26 5.21
C VAL A 230 6.14 23.79 5.76
N ASP A 231 5.02 23.04 5.55
CA ASP A 231 3.70 23.37 6.09
C ASP A 231 2.86 22.10 6.27
N THR A 232 1.85 22.20 7.13
CA THR A 232 0.88 21.10 7.38
C THR A 232 -0.53 21.62 7.09
N ALA A 233 -1.29 20.86 6.28
CA ALA A 233 -2.67 21.21 5.99
C ALA A 233 -3.53 21.12 7.25
N THR A 234 -4.41 22.11 7.42
CA THR A 234 -5.40 22.11 8.50
C THR A 234 -6.61 21.25 8.14
N GLU A 235 -7.41 20.89 9.14
CA GLU A 235 -8.66 20.18 8.91
C GLU A 235 -9.63 20.96 8.02
N ASP A 236 -9.62 22.30 8.11
CA ASP A 236 -10.44 23.16 7.23
C ASP A 236 -10.02 23.09 5.76
N MET A 237 -8.74 22.81 5.49
CA MET A 237 -8.22 22.69 4.11
C MET A 237 -8.60 21.37 3.46
N CYS A 238 -8.50 20.25 4.16
CA CYS A 238 -8.66 18.94 3.54
C CYS A 238 -9.48 17.92 4.34
N GLY A 239 -9.87 18.22 5.58
CA GLY A 239 -10.51 17.30 6.51
C GLY A 239 -9.50 16.38 7.20
N ARG A 240 -10.02 15.49 8.05
CA ARG A 240 -9.20 14.47 8.73
C ARG A 240 -8.70 13.42 7.76
N VAL A 241 -7.48 12.96 7.96
CA VAL A 241 -6.80 11.96 7.11
C VAL A 241 -6.82 10.61 7.82
N LEU A 242 -7.94 9.91 7.68
CA LEU A 242 -8.17 8.61 8.34
C LEU A 242 -7.72 7.46 7.44
N TYR A 243 -7.15 6.43 8.07
CA TYR A 243 -6.74 5.18 7.46
C TYR A 243 -7.64 4.05 8.00
N PRO A 244 -8.76 3.77 7.34
CA PRO A 244 -9.59 2.63 7.68
C PRO A 244 -8.94 1.33 7.23
N ALA A 245 -9.14 0.29 8.05
CA ALA A 245 -8.74 -1.08 7.78
C ALA A 245 -9.92 -2.02 7.97
N ALA A 246 -10.01 -3.07 7.15
CA ALA A 246 -11.04 -4.10 7.28
C ALA A 246 -10.60 -5.42 6.63
N VAL A 247 -11.16 -6.53 7.09
CA VAL A 247 -11.06 -7.84 6.47
C VAL A 247 -12.06 -7.91 5.30
N LEU A 248 -11.68 -8.58 4.21
CA LEU A 248 -12.57 -8.81 3.07
C LEU A 248 -13.50 -10.00 3.35
N LYS A 249 -14.77 -9.91 2.92
CA LYS A 249 -15.72 -11.03 2.97
C LYS A 249 -15.26 -12.25 2.18
N GLY A 250 -14.51 -12.03 1.11
CA GLY A 250 -13.94 -13.06 0.26
C GLY A 250 -12.61 -13.64 0.75
N SER A 251 -12.13 -13.24 1.94
CA SER A 251 -10.88 -13.74 2.50
C SER A 251 -10.88 -15.27 2.61
N ALA A 252 -9.79 -15.89 2.15
CA ALA A 252 -9.55 -17.31 2.35
C ALA A 252 -9.13 -17.63 3.81
N HIS A 253 -8.64 -16.64 4.54
CA HIS A 253 -8.06 -16.76 5.89
C HIS A 253 -8.64 -15.69 6.86
N PRO A 254 -9.98 -15.66 7.06
CA PRO A 254 -10.62 -14.57 7.80
C PRO A 254 -10.21 -14.49 9.28
N ASP A 255 -9.89 -15.60 9.91
CA ASP A 255 -9.48 -15.64 11.32
C ASP A 255 -8.05 -15.09 11.48
N GLU A 256 -7.12 -15.46 10.60
CA GLU A 256 -5.75 -14.96 10.56
C GLU A 256 -5.72 -13.46 10.17
N ALA A 257 -6.59 -13.04 9.25
CA ALA A 257 -6.75 -11.63 8.89
C ALA A 257 -7.25 -10.79 10.08
N LYS A 258 -8.22 -11.30 10.84
CA LYS A 258 -8.70 -10.66 12.08
C LYS A 258 -7.60 -10.61 13.15
N ALA A 259 -6.82 -11.68 13.30
CA ALA A 259 -5.70 -11.72 14.25
C ALA A 259 -4.61 -10.71 13.86
N PHE A 260 -4.31 -10.55 12.56
CA PHE A 260 -3.37 -9.54 12.10
C PHE A 260 -3.94 -8.11 12.29
N LEU A 261 -5.22 -7.88 12.02
CA LEU A 261 -5.88 -6.59 12.28
C LEU A 261 -5.84 -6.22 13.78
N GLU A 262 -6.02 -7.20 14.67
CA GLU A 262 -5.87 -7.00 16.11
C GLU A 262 -4.40 -6.68 16.48
N PHE A 263 -3.44 -7.39 15.88
CA PHE A 263 -2.02 -7.11 16.08
C PHE A 263 -1.63 -5.69 15.66
N LEU A 264 -2.19 -5.18 14.56
CA LEU A 264 -1.97 -3.79 14.11
C LEU A 264 -2.41 -2.76 15.16
N GLN A 265 -3.40 -3.10 16.02
CA GLN A 265 -3.87 -2.26 17.12
C GLN A 265 -3.05 -2.46 18.39
N GLY A 266 -2.19 -3.46 18.44
CA GLY A 266 -1.36 -3.82 19.58
C GLY A 266 -0.22 -2.82 19.84
N LYS A 267 0.37 -2.92 21.04
CA LYS A 267 1.41 -1.99 21.51
C LYS A 267 2.60 -1.88 20.56
N GLU A 268 3.09 -3.01 20.04
CA GLU A 268 4.30 -3.06 19.19
C GLU A 268 4.06 -2.36 17.85
N SER A 269 2.92 -2.62 17.21
CA SER A 269 2.54 -1.95 15.96
C SER A 269 2.34 -0.46 16.18
N ARG A 270 1.75 -0.05 17.31
CA ARG A 270 1.58 1.36 17.68
C ARG A 270 2.91 2.08 17.79
N GLU A 271 3.89 1.50 18.48
CA GLU A 271 5.22 2.09 18.63
C GLU A 271 5.90 2.31 17.26
N ILE A 272 5.70 1.38 16.31
CA ILE A 272 6.22 1.50 14.94
C ILE A 272 5.48 2.60 14.16
N PHE A 273 4.15 2.64 14.22
CA PHE A 273 3.35 3.67 13.56
C PHE A 273 3.64 5.08 14.09
N GLU A 274 3.69 5.25 15.41
CA GLU A 274 3.92 6.54 16.06
C GLU A 274 5.34 7.09 15.80
N LYS A 275 6.33 6.21 15.66
CA LYS A 275 7.72 6.56 15.33
C LYS A 275 7.85 7.35 14.04
N VAL A 276 7.02 7.08 13.04
CA VAL A 276 7.04 7.77 11.74
C VAL A 276 6.03 8.92 11.64
N GLY A 277 5.18 9.09 12.66
CA GLY A 277 4.26 10.22 12.76
C GLY A 277 2.79 9.93 12.54
N PHE A 278 2.38 8.65 12.42
CA PHE A 278 0.96 8.29 12.52
C PHE A 278 0.42 8.55 13.92
N THR A 279 -0.87 8.83 14.00
CA THR A 279 -1.62 8.82 15.26
C THR A 279 -2.49 7.57 15.29
N CYS A 280 -2.28 6.69 16.28
CA CYS A 280 -3.10 5.51 16.47
C CYS A 280 -4.44 5.88 17.13
N LEU A 281 -5.56 5.42 16.55
CA LEU A 281 -6.90 5.80 16.99
C LEU A 281 -7.53 4.79 17.95
N LYS A 282 -6.99 3.57 18.05
CA LYS A 282 -7.44 2.51 19.00
C LYS A 282 -6.26 1.84 19.68
#